data_9aebd0e57a8cf4b1af811c1f009abad2
#
_entry.id   9aebd0e57a8cf4b1af811c1f009abad2
#
_cell.length_a   1.000
_cell.length_b   1.000
_cell.length_c   1.000
_cell.angle_alpha   90.00
_cell.angle_beta   90.00
_cell.angle_gamma   90.00
#
_symmetry.space_group_name_H-M   'P 1'
#
loop_
_entity.id
_entity.type
_entity.pdbx_description
1 polymer ?
#
loop_
_entity_poly.entity_id
_entity_poly.type
_entity_poly.pdbx_seq_one_letter_code
_entity_poly.pdbx_strand_id
1 'polypeptide(L)'
;MKWFSRFATISKIVYRYGLRDILLPHVHADWLRHIVRRLPASAQFANQPLPVRLRLALENLGPIFVKLGQVLSTRPDLLPPDYAAELAKLQDKVPPFDAELSRRQIEQSLGKPIEELYARFDPQPVASASIAQVHHAALFSGEEVAVKVLRPNLTKVIEQDLALMRFAAGCIERLFADGKRLKPREVVAEFDKYLHDELDLMREAANASQLRHNFIDSDMLIVPQVYFDYCSREVLTIEWMDGTPI
;
A
#
# COMPACT_ATOMS: atom_id res chain seq x y z
N MET A 1 18.86 15.05 -1.75
CA MET A 1 18.02 16.08 -1.09
C MET A 1 16.63 15.57 -0.66
N LYS A 2 15.92 14.77 -1.45
CA LYS A 2 14.57 14.26 -1.12
C LYS A 2 14.51 13.28 0.07
N TRP A 3 15.57 12.48 0.30
CA TRP A 3 15.66 11.54 1.43
C TRP A 3 15.62 12.25 2.80
N PHE A 4 16.38 13.35 2.97
CA PHE A 4 16.38 14.14 4.21
C PHE A 4 15.01 14.77 4.49
N SER A 5 14.32 15.25 3.46
CA SER A 5 12.97 15.79 3.58
C SER A 5 11.99 14.71 4.07
N ARG A 6 12.04 13.50 3.50
CA ARG A 6 11.17 12.39 3.89
C ARG A 6 11.47 11.91 5.31
N PHE A 7 12.76 11.80 5.66
CA PHE A 7 13.19 11.47 7.02
C PHE A 7 12.68 12.50 8.05
N ALA A 8 12.77 13.80 7.74
CA ALA A 8 12.23 14.86 8.61
C ALA A 8 10.71 14.75 8.77
N THR A 9 9.97 14.42 7.70
CA THR A 9 8.53 14.19 7.77
C THR A 9 8.19 13.01 8.68
N ILE A 10 8.87 11.87 8.53
CA ILE A 10 8.67 10.69 9.37
C ILE A 10 8.99 11.03 10.84
N SER A 11 10.12 11.69 11.10
CA SER A 11 10.51 12.11 12.46
C SER A 11 9.46 13.02 13.10
N LYS A 12 8.91 13.97 12.33
CA LYS A 12 7.83 14.87 12.80
C LYS A 12 6.56 14.09 13.12
N ILE A 13 6.19 13.09 12.35
CA ILE A 13 5.01 12.26 12.57
C ILE A 13 5.22 11.36 13.80
N VAL A 14 6.36 10.68 13.92
CA VAL A 14 6.72 9.88 15.10
C VAL A 14 6.65 10.71 16.38
N TYR A 15 7.16 11.95 16.32
CA TYR A 15 7.06 12.91 17.43
C TYR A 15 5.61 13.31 17.71
N ARG A 16 4.86 13.73 16.67
CA ARG A 16 3.48 14.22 16.79
C ARG A 16 2.55 13.19 17.44
N TYR A 17 2.69 11.91 17.08
CA TYR A 17 1.87 10.82 17.63
C TYR A 17 2.45 10.20 18.91
N GLY A 18 3.58 10.72 19.41
CA GLY A 18 4.19 10.26 20.65
C GLY A 18 4.64 8.80 20.60
N LEU A 19 5.03 8.29 19.42
CA LEU A 19 5.45 6.90 19.22
C LEU A 19 6.79 6.58 19.93
N ARG A 20 7.47 7.57 20.52
CA ARG A 20 8.64 7.35 21.37
C ARG A 20 8.34 6.38 22.52
N ASP A 21 7.09 6.36 23.01
CA ASP A 21 6.68 5.50 24.11
C ASP A 21 6.70 4.01 23.73
N ILE A 22 6.56 3.70 22.43
CA ILE A 22 6.74 2.35 21.89
C ILE A 22 8.23 1.99 21.86
N LEU A 23 9.09 2.95 21.54
CA LEU A 23 10.52 2.73 21.34
C LEU A 23 11.30 2.65 22.65
N LEU A 24 10.97 3.49 23.63
CA LEU A 24 11.71 3.66 24.88
C LEU A 24 11.95 2.37 25.67
N PRO A 25 10.97 1.48 25.87
CA PRO A 25 11.16 0.24 26.63
C PRO A 25 12.18 -0.72 26.00
N HIS A 26 12.35 -0.65 24.70
CA HIS A 26 13.13 -1.61 23.91
C HIS A 26 14.53 -1.12 23.53
N VAL A 27 14.88 0.15 23.79
CA VAL A 27 16.20 0.73 23.48
C VAL A 27 17.22 0.31 24.52
N HIS A 28 18.28 -0.41 24.12
CA HIS A 28 19.39 -0.80 25.00
C HIS A 28 20.44 0.28 25.20
N ALA A 29 20.64 1.16 24.20
CA ALA A 29 21.65 2.18 24.25
C ALA A 29 21.24 3.31 25.22
N ASP A 30 21.88 3.40 26.38
CA ASP A 30 21.54 4.38 27.41
C ASP A 30 21.63 5.83 26.94
N TRP A 31 22.60 6.16 26.09
CA TRP A 31 22.73 7.48 25.50
C TRP A 31 21.53 7.83 24.61
N LEU A 32 21.03 6.87 23.81
CA LEU A 32 19.87 7.04 22.94
C LEU A 32 18.59 7.15 23.77
N ARG A 33 18.45 6.31 24.79
CA ARG A 33 17.33 6.39 25.75
C ARG A 33 17.25 7.77 26.40
N HIS A 34 18.41 8.33 26.76
CA HIS A 34 18.52 9.68 27.39
C HIS A 34 18.08 10.77 26.40
N ILE A 35 18.49 10.69 25.13
CA ILE A 35 18.07 11.61 24.07
C ILE A 35 16.56 11.51 23.83
N VAL A 36 16.03 10.28 23.65
CA VAL A 36 14.60 10.06 23.36
C VAL A 36 13.72 10.52 24.52
N ARG A 37 14.15 10.33 25.78
CA ARG A 37 13.44 10.86 26.96
C ARG A 37 13.36 12.39 27.00
N ARG A 38 14.35 13.09 26.49
CA ARG A 38 14.39 14.56 26.45
C ARG A 38 13.55 15.17 25.32
N LEU A 39 13.13 14.37 24.35
CA LEU A 39 12.19 14.85 23.33
C LEU A 39 10.87 15.18 24.01
N PRO A 40 10.32 16.39 23.84
CA PRO A 40 9.06 16.76 24.45
C PRO A 40 7.96 15.80 24.03
N ALA A 41 7.05 15.46 24.94
CA ALA A 41 5.88 14.65 24.61
C ALA A 41 4.89 15.50 23.82
N SER A 42 4.39 14.99 22.69
CA SER A 42 3.27 15.65 22.04
C SER A 42 2.01 15.47 22.88
N ALA A 43 1.42 16.57 23.33
CA ALA A 43 0.18 16.56 24.12
C ALA A 43 -1.04 16.18 23.27
N GLN A 44 -0.97 16.35 21.94
CA GLN A 44 -2.13 16.24 21.05
C GLN A 44 -2.79 14.85 21.05
N PHE A 45 -2.03 13.77 21.23
CA PHE A 45 -2.52 12.39 21.22
C PHE A 45 -2.22 11.63 22.50
N ALA A 46 -1.79 12.33 23.57
CA ALA A 46 -1.38 11.69 24.83
C ALA A 46 -2.48 10.83 25.47
N ASN A 47 -3.75 11.19 25.27
CA ASN A 47 -4.91 10.48 25.80
C ASN A 47 -5.38 9.30 24.94
N GLN A 48 -4.76 9.08 23.78
CA GLN A 48 -5.09 7.95 22.89
C GLN A 48 -4.22 6.74 23.24
N PRO A 49 -4.79 5.51 23.20
CA PRO A 49 -4.00 4.27 23.31
C PRO A 49 -2.89 4.19 22.26
N LEU A 50 -1.77 3.56 22.61
CA LEU A 50 -0.62 3.43 21.71
C LEU A 50 -0.95 2.78 20.34
N PRO A 51 -1.78 1.69 20.27
CA PRO A 51 -2.19 1.10 18.99
C PRO A 51 -2.92 2.11 18.09
N VAL A 52 -3.82 2.93 18.66
CA VAL A 52 -4.55 3.97 17.91
C VAL A 52 -3.59 5.03 17.37
N ARG A 53 -2.62 5.47 18.20
CA ARG A 53 -1.60 6.44 17.78
C ARG A 53 -0.72 5.90 16.65
N LEU A 54 -0.38 4.62 16.70
CA LEU A 54 0.37 3.94 15.63
C LEU A 54 -0.43 3.92 14.33
N ARG A 55 -1.70 3.50 14.36
CA ARG A 55 -2.58 3.51 13.17
C ARG A 55 -2.65 4.90 12.54
N LEU A 56 -2.98 5.93 13.33
CA LEU A 56 -3.07 7.31 12.86
C LEU A 56 -1.74 7.84 12.28
N ALA A 57 -0.61 7.41 12.84
CA ALA A 57 0.70 7.75 12.31
C ALA A 57 0.96 7.11 10.94
N LEU A 58 0.61 5.81 10.76
CA LEU A 58 0.73 5.11 9.49
C LEU A 58 -0.16 5.74 8.41
N GLU A 59 -1.40 6.12 8.74
CA GLU A 59 -2.30 6.87 7.84
C GLU A 59 -1.66 8.20 7.39
N ASN A 60 -1.06 8.95 8.31
CA ASN A 60 -0.38 10.21 7.99
C ASN A 60 0.95 10.05 7.23
N LEU A 61 1.62 8.91 7.38
CA LEU A 61 2.83 8.58 6.63
C LEU A 61 2.52 8.29 5.16
N GLY A 62 1.30 7.87 4.87
CA GLY A 62 0.79 7.67 3.52
C GLY A 62 0.63 6.21 3.12
N PRO A 63 0.26 5.96 1.83
CA PRO A 63 -0.29 4.68 1.37
C PRO A 63 0.61 3.47 1.64
N ILE A 64 1.92 3.62 1.51
CA ILE A 64 2.89 2.53 1.72
C ILE A 64 2.93 2.08 3.17
N PHE A 65 2.85 3.03 4.10
CA PHE A 65 2.82 2.73 5.53
C PHE A 65 1.46 2.17 5.96
N VAL A 66 0.36 2.59 5.32
CA VAL A 66 -0.96 1.96 5.48
C VAL A 66 -0.88 0.49 5.07
N LYS A 67 -0.30 0.20 3.90
CA LYS A 67 -0.11 -1.16 3.40
C LYS A 67 0.78 -2.00 4.31
N LEU A 68 1.87 -1.42 4.83
CA LEU A 68 2.71 -2.07 5.85
C LEU A 68 1.89 -2.43 7.10
N GLY A 69 1.08 -1.50 7.59
CA GLY A 69 0.22 -1.74 8.75
C GLY A 69 -0.80 -2.86 8.51
N GLN A 70 -1.40 -2.92 7.32
CA GLN A 70 -2.31 -4.00 6.92
C GLN A 70 -1.60 -5.36 6.89
N VAL A 71 -0.42 -5.45 6.28
CA VAL A 71 0.39 -6.70 6.29
C VAL A 71 0.75 -7.10 7.71
N LEU A 72 1.17 -6.15 8.55
CA LEU A 72 1.49 -6.44 9.95
C LEU A 72 0.27 -6.87 10.78
N SER A 73 -0.93 -6.39 10.46
CA SER A 73 -2.16 -6.77 11.16
C SER A 73 -2.51 -8.26 11.01
N THR A 74 -2.04 -8.90 9.93
CA THR A 74 -2.23 -10.33 9.67
C THR A 74 -1.11 -11.21 10.26
N ARG A 75 -0.15 -10.61 10.98
CA ARG A 75 1.02 -11.29 11.56
C ARG A 75 0.98 -11.27 13.10
N PRO A 76 0.23 -12.18 13.72
CA PRO A 76 0.09 -12.25 15.19
C PRO A 76 1.39 -12.64 15.90
N ASP A 77 2.36 -13.18 15.15
CA ASP A 77 3.72 -13.51 15.62
C ASP A 77 4.60 -12.27 15.82
N LEU A 78 4.27 -11.15 15.18
CA LEU A 78 5.05 -9.91 15.22
C LEU A 78 4.46 -8.84 16.16
N LEU A 79 3.14 -8.83 16.33
CA LEU A 79 2.43 -7.78 17.06
C LEU A 79 1.52 -8.35 18.16
N PRO A 80 1.41 -7.63 19.31
CA PRO A 80 0.38 -7.90 20.30
C PRO A 80 -1.03 -7.82 19.69
N PRO A 81 -2.02 -8.59 20.20
CA PRO A 81 -3.37 -8.66 19.63
C PRO A 81 -4.10 -7.33 19.53
N ASP A 82 -3.91 -6.42 20.48
CA ASP A 82 -4.49 -5.08 20.50
C ASP A 82 -3.96 -4.19 19.38
N TYR A 83 -2.67 -4.30 19.05
CA TYR A 83 -2.07 -3.62 17.89
C TYR A 83 -2.58 -4.21 16.58
N ALA A 84 -2.62 -5.52 16.43
CA ALA A 84 -3.13 -6.19 15.24
C ALA A 84 -4.59 -5.81 14.97
N ALA A 85 -5.45 -5.84 16.00
CA ALA A 85 -6.85 -5.45 15.90
C ALA A 85 -7.04 -3.98 15.50
N GLU A 86 -6.18 -3.08 15.98
CA GLU A 86 -6.28 -1.66 15.62
C GLU A 86 -5.76 -1.42 14.19
N LEU A 87 -4.67 -2.07 13.79
CA LEU A 87 -4.12 -1.96 12.44
C LEU A 87 -5.04 -2.59 11.37
N ALA A 88 -5.84 -3.59 11.73
CA ALA A 88 -6.86 -4.15 10.84
C ALA A 88 -7.93 -3.12 10.42
N LYS A 89 -8.07 -2.00 11.14
CA LYS A 89 -8.96 -0.90 10.77
C LYS A 89 -8.39 0.02 9.69
N LEU A 90 -7.12 -0.15 9.30
CA LEU A 90 -6.50 0.63 8.23
C LEU A 90 -7.24 0.39 6.91
N GLN A 91 -7.80 1.45 6.35
CA GLN A 91 -8.54 1.38 5.09
C GLN A 91 -7.68 1.91 3.95
N ASP A 92 -7.76 1.21 2.81
CA ASP A 92 -7.10 1.63 1.57
C ASP A 92 -7.84 2.75 0.82
N LYS A 93 -8.87 3.37 1.43
CA LYS A 93 -9.63 4.44 0.78
C LYS A 93 -8.78 5.71 0.71
N VAL A 94 -8.22 5.96 -0.45
CA VAL A 94 -7.47 7.18 -0.77
C VAL A 94 -8.26 7.97 -1.81
N PRO A 95 -8.31 9.32 -1.72
CA PRO A 95 -8.96 10.12 -2.76
C PRO A 95 -8.45 9.74 -4.15
N PRO A 96 -9.34 9.71 -5.17
CA PRO A 96 -8.92 9.45 -6.53
C PRO A 96 -7.89 10.49 -6.99
N PHE A 97 -6.97 10.07 -7.84
CA PHE A 97 -6.10 10.99 -8.54
C PHE A 97 -6.79 11.53 -9.80
N ASP A 98 -6.24 12.58 -10.34
CA ASP A 98 -6.81 13.31 -11.48
C ASP A 98 -7.10 12.40 -12.68
N ALA A 99 -8.26 12.55 -13.28
CA ALA A 99 -8.72 11.75 -14.41
C ALA A 99 -7.78 11.86 -15.65
N GLU A 100 -7.22 13.04 -15.86
CA GLU A 100 -6.27 13.27 -16.95
C GLU A 100 -4.95 12.53 -16.72
N LEU A 101 -4.52 12.36 -15.45
CA LEU A 101 -3.37 11.51 -15.12
C LEU A 101 -3.67 10.03 -15.37
N SER A 102 -4.89 9.57 -15.08
CA SER A 102 -5.31 8.19 -15.41
C SER A 102 -5.25 7.95 -16.91
N ARG A 103 -5.84 8.86 -17.68
CA ARG A 103 -5.83 8.81 -19.14
C ARG A 103 -4.42 8.69 -19.69
N ARG A 104 -3.53 9.61 -19.30
CA ARG A 104 -2.11 9.61 -19.73
C ARG A 104 -1.39 8.32 -19.34
N GLN A 105 -1.66 7.81 -18.15
CA GLN A 105 -1.06 6.55 -17.68
C GLN A 105 -1.49 5.38 -18.57
N ILE A 106 -2.77 5.29 -18.92
CA ILE A 106 -3.30 4.26 -19.83
C ILE A 106 -2.66 4.39 -21.20
N GLU A 107 -2.72 5.58 -21.80
CA GLU A 107 -2.20 5.85 -23.15
C GLU A 107 -0.69 5.56 -23.25
N GLN A 108 0.09 5.95 -22.26
CA GLN A 108 1.53 5.67 -22.20
C GLN A 108 1.84 4.18 -22.04
N SER A 109 1.05 3.49 -21.22
CA SER A 109 1.27 2.08 -20.93
C SER A 109 0.84 1.15 -22.05
N LEU A 110 -0.22 1.51 -22.79
CA LEU A 110 -0.78 0.70 -23.89
C LEU A 110 -0.37 1.22 -25.28
N GLY A 111 0.26 2.40 -25.36
CA GLY A 111 0.83 2.94 -26.60
C GLY A 111 -0.19 3.45 -27.61
N LYS A 112 -1.45 3.67 -27.21
CA LYS A 112 -2.55 4.15 -28.05
C LYS A 112 -3.37 5.20 -27.32
N PRO A 113 -4.02 6.14 -28.05
CA PRO A 113 -5.01 7.04 -27.46
C PRO A 113 -6.18 6.26 -26.85
N ILE A 114 -6.80 6.81 -25.81
CA ILE A 114 -7.87 6.13 -25.09
C ILE A 114 -9.10 5.86 -25.96
N GLU A 115 -9.36 6.74 -26.95
CA GLU A 115 -10.43 6.63 -27.92
C GLU A 115 -10.23 5.48 -28.94
N GLU A 116 -8.98 5.00 -29.09
CA GLU A 116 -8.67 3.82 -29.90
C GLU A 116 -8.66 2.53 -29.07
N LEU A 117 -8.59 2.65 -27.74
CA LEU A 117 -8.59 1.52 -26.83
C LEU A 117 -10.02 1.14 -26.41
N TYR A 118 -10.86 2.11 -26.10
CA TYR A 118 -12.20 1.89 -25.55
C TYR A 118 -13.24 2.67 -26.33
N ALA A 119 -14.37 2.02 -26.64
CA ALA A 119 -15.54 2.68 -27.24
C ALA A 119 -16.17 3.72 -26.27
N ARG A 120 -16.07 3.45 -24.97
CA ARG A 120 -16.46 4.37 -23.88
C ARG A 120 -15.49 4.20 -22.72
N PHE A 121 -15.06 5.31 -22.14
CA PHE A 121 -14.25 5.32 -20.91
C PHE A 121 -14.82 6.38 -19.96
N ASP A 122 -15.17 5.96 -18.73
CA ASP A 122 -15.62 6.89 -17.70
C ASP A 122 -14.41 7.52 -17.00
N PRO A 123 -14.22 8.84 -17.10
CA PRO A 123 -13.14 9.52 -16.43
C PRO A 123 -13.27 9.51 -14.89
N GLN A 124 -14.50 9.32 -14.36
CA GLN A 124 -14.70 9.20 -12.91
C GLN A 124 -14.44 7.76 -12.47
N PRO A 125 -13.51 7.53 -11.54
CA PRO A 125 -13.25 6.18 -11.05
C PRO A 125 -14.40 5.69 -10.19
N VAL A 126 -14.76 4.41 -10.34
CA VAL A 126 -15.75 3.71 -9.51
C VAL A 126 -15.18 3.29 -8.16
N ALA A 127 -13.85 3.12 -8.09
CA ALA A 127 -13.13 2.81 -6.85
C ALA A 127 -11.74 3.43 -6.87
N SER A 128 -11.24 3.78 -5.69
CA SER A 128 -9.88 4.31 -5.51
C SER A 128 -9.25 3.69 -4.27
N ALA A 129 -8.07 3.11 -4.46
CA ALA A 129 -7.25 2.47 -3.42
C ALA A 129 -5.90 3.18 -3.26
N SER A 130 -5.07 2.68 -2.35
CA SER A 130 -3.76 3.25 -2.02
C SER A 130 -2.82 3.35 -3.22
N ILE A 131 -2.81 2.35 -4.09
CA ILE A 131 -1.88 2.23 -5.21
C ILE A 131 -2.52 2.33 -6.60
N ALA A 132 -3.85 2.20 -6.70
CA ALA A 132 -4.57 2.17 -7.97
C ALA A 132 -5.96 2.80 -7.87
N GLN A 133 -6.58 3.07 -9.00
CA GLN A 133 -8.01 3.34 -9.11
C GLN A 133 -8.60 2.51 -10.26
N VAL A 134 -9.92 2.33 -10.23
CA VAL A 134 -10.66 1.52 -11.20
C VAL A 134 -11.66 2.40 -11.93
N HIS A 135 -11.65 2.34 -13.24
CA HIS A 135 -12.59 3.04 -14.12
C HIS A 135 -13.51 2.04 -14.81
N HIS A 136 -14.73 2.46 -15.12
CA HIS A 136 -15.63 1.73 -15.95
C HIS A 136 -15.38 2.09 -17.42
N ALA A 137 -15.38 1.10 -18.30
CA ALA A 137 -15.20 1.29 -19.75
C ALA A 137 -15.97 0.24 -20.55
N ALA A 138 -16.07 0.46 -21.86
CA ALA A 138 -16.62 -0.52 -22.81
C ALA A 138 -15.64 -0.71 -23.96
N LEU A 139 -15.43 -1.95 -24.38
CA LEU A 139 -14.65 -2.29 -25.56
C LEU A 139 -15.45 -2.04 -26.83
N PHE A 140 -14.77 -1.94 -27.99
CA PHE A 140 -15.44 -1.81 -29.28
C PHE A 140 -16.26 -3.05 -29.68
N SER A 141 -15.96 -4.21 -29.10
CA SER A 141 -16.70 -5.46 -29.23
C SER A 141 -17.99 -5.51 -28.40
N GLY A 142 -18.19 -4.52 -27.53
CA GLY A 142 -19.40 -4.33 -26.72
C GLY A 142 -19.32 -4.79 -25.27
N GLU A 143 -18.23 -5.42 -24.86
CA GLU A 143 -18.06 -5.87 -23.47
C GLU A 143 -17.83 -4.69 -22.52
N GLU A 144 -18.54 -4.70 -21.40
CA GLU A 144 -18.29 -3.79 -20.29
C GLU A 144 -17.09 -4.29 -19.48
N VAL A 145 -16.17 -3.38 -19.13
CA VAL A 145 -14.91 -3.73 -18.48
C VAL A 145 -14.57 -2.80 -17.32
N ALA A 146 -13.83 -3.34 -16.36
CA ALA A 146 -13.17 -2.61 -15.29
C ALA A 146 -11.71 -2.39 -15.66
N VAL A 147 -11.29 -1.13 -15.71
CA VAL A 147 -9.91 -0.73 -16.03
C VAL A 147 -9.22 -0.24 -14.75
N LYS A 148 -8.37 -1.09 -14.20
CA LYS A 148 -7.54 -0.77 -13.03
C LYS A 148 -6.24 -0.11 -13.49
N VAL A 149 -5.93 1.06 -12.91
CA VAL A 149 -4.77 1.88 -13.29
C VAL A 149 -3.94 2.20 -12.07
N LEU A 150 -2.64 1.90 -12.09
CA LEU A 150 -1.73 2.28 -11.02
C LEU A 150 -1.54 3.80 -10.95
N ARG A 151 -1.38 4.31 -9.73
CA ARG A 151 -1.06 5.72 -9.52
C ARG A 151 0.28 6.08 -10.17
N PRO A 152 0.36 7.18 -10.93
CA PRO A 152 1.59 7.59 -11.58
C PRO A 152 2.68 7.95 -10.55
N ASN A 153 3.95 7.72 -10.92
CA ASN A 153 5.13 8.02 -10.09
C ASN A 153 5.21 7.28 -8.75
N LEU A 154 4.39 6.26 -8.51
CA LEU A 154 4.34 5.56 -7.24
C LEU A 154 5.65 4.82 -6.93
N THR A 155 6.29 4.21 -7.93
CA THR A 155 7.57 3.50 -7.79
C THR A 155 8.66 4.35 -7.13
N LYS A 156 8.76 5.64 -7.51
CA LYS A 156 9.76 6.54 -6.91
C LYS A 156 9.52 6.83 -5.43
N VAL A 157 8.26 6.93 -5.03
CA VAL A 157 7.88 7.15 -3.63
C VAL A 157 8.14 5.89 -2.82
N ILE A 158 7.76 4.73 -3.36
CA ILE A 158 7.99 3.41 -2.77
C ILE A 158 9.47 3.18 -2.49
N GLU A 159 10.35 3.39 -3.47
CA GLU A 159 11.79 3.21 -3.29
C GLU A 159 12.37 4.11 -2.19
N GLN A 160 11.90 5.35 -2.07
CA GLN A 160 12.33 6.25 -1.01
C GLN A 160 11.89 5.76 0.38
N ASP A 161 10.64 5.32 0.50
CA ASP A 161 10.09 4.82 1.76
C ASP A 161 10.71 3.47 2.16
N LEU A 162 10.92 2.56 1.20
CA LEU A 162 11.64 1.30 1.42
C LEU A 162 13.09 1.52 1.86
N ALA A 163 13.80 2.48 1.28
CA ALA A 163 15.16 2.82 1.70
C ALA A 163 15.19 3.28 3.17
N LEU A 164 14.21 4.10 3.59
CA LEU A 164 14.06 4.51 4.99
C LEU A 164 13.68 3.35 5.92
N MET A 165 12.79 2.46 5.48
CA MET A 165 12.43 1.25 6.24
C MET A 165 13.64 0.32 6.40
N ARG A 166 14.44 0.09 5.35
CA ARG A 166 15.68 -0.70 5.43
C ARG A 166 16.68 -0.09 6.41
N PHE A 167 16.84 1.25 6.40
CA PHE A 167 17.67 1.96 7.37
C PHE A 167 17.14 1.80 8.80
N ALA A 168 15.84 2.01 9.02
CA ALA A 168 15.21 1.84 10.33
C ALA A 168 15.34 0.41 10.85
N ALA A 169 15.13 -0.60 10.00
CA ALA A 169 15.32 -2.01 10.33
C ALA A 169 16.75 -2.30 10.81
N GLY A 170 17.74 -1.74 10.12
CA GLY A 170 19.15 -1.85 10.54
C GLY A 170 19.44 -1.20 11.90
N CYS A 171 18.79 -0.07 12.21
CA CYS A 171 18.87 0.56 13.52
C CYS A 171 18.19 -0.28 14.61
N ILE A 172 16.99 -0.83 14.32
CA ILE A 172 16.27 -1.69 15.28
C ILE A 172 17.10 -2.92 15.65
N GLU A 173 17.69 -3.62 14.68
CA GLU A 173 18.54 -4.79 14.95
C GLU A 173 19.74 -4.50 15.85
N ARG A 174 20.28 -3.28 15.76
CA ARG A 174 21.49 -2.89 16.51
C ARG A 174 21.22 -2.28 17.87
N LEU A 175 20.11 -1.58 18.02
CA LEU A 175 19.85 -0.71 19.17
C LEU A 175 18.76 -1.24 20.10
N PHE A 176 17.98 -2.25 19.66
CA PHE A 176 16.86 -2.77 20.43
C PHE A 176 17.14 -4.19 20.97
N ALA A 177 16.61 -4.50 22.17
CA ALA A 177 16.76 -5.78 22.85
C ALA A 177 16.33 -6.95 21.96
N ASP A 178 15.13 -6.87 21.46
CA ASP A 178 14.51 -7.90 20.63
C ASP A 178 14.81 -7.71 19.13
N GLY A 179 15.66 -6.74 18.76
CA GLY A 179 15.91 -6.35 17.39
C GLY A 179 16.32 -7.52 16.50
N LYS A 180 17.20 -8.39 16.98
CA LYS A 180 17.64 -9.59 16.26
C LYS A 180 16.54 -10.66 16.18
N ARG A 181 15.72 -10.79 17.23
CA ARG A 181 14.63 -11.78 17.30
C ARG A 181 13.50 -11.44 16.33
N LEU A 182 13.17 -10.15 16.21
CA LEU A 182 12.09 -9.66 15.35
C LEU A 182 12.45 -9.65 13.86
N LYS A 183 13.74 -9.82 13.53
CA LYS A 183 14.24 -9.88 12.14
C LYS A 183 13.69 -8.77 11.23
N PRO A 184 13.72 -7.49 11.62
CA PRO A 184 13.04 -6.41 10.90
C PRO A 184 13.55 -6.23 9.46
N ARG A 185 14.79 -6.61 9.16
CA ARG A 185 15.31 -6.59 7.79
C ARG A 185 14.64 -7.63 6.89
N GLU A 186 14.37 -8.84 7.42
CA GLU A 186 13.65 -9.87 6.70
C GLU A 186 12.20 -9.42 6.46
N VAL A 187 11.54 -8.84 7.46
CA VAL A 187 10.19 -8.27 7.33
C VAL A 187 10.15 -7.19 6.25
N VAL A 188 11.12 -6.26 6.24
CA VAL A 188 11.18 -5.21 5.19
C VAL A 188 11.47 -5.80 3.81
N ALA A 189 12.30 -6.84 3.71
CA ALA A 189 12.60 -7.49 2.43
C ALA A 189 11.38 -8.24 1.87
N GLU A 190 10.60 -8.91 2.72
CA GLU A 190 9.34 -9.55 2.32
C GLU A 190 8.30 -8.50 1.90
N PHE A 191 8.19 -7.40 2.63
CA PHE A 191 7.30 -6.29 2.29
C PHE A 191 7.69 -5.60 0.98
N ASP A 192 8.98 -5.44 0.74
CA ASP A 192 9.54 -4.92 -0.52
C ASP A 192 9.10 -5.78 -1.71
N LYS A 193 9.28 -7.11 -1.60
CA LYS A 193 8.82 -8.06 -2.62
C LYS A 193 7.30 -7.96 -2.82
N TYR A 194 6.54 -7.95 -1.73
CA TYR A 194 5.09 -7.82 -1.77
C TYR A 194 4.64 -6.55 -2.51
N LEU A 195 5.25 -5.39 -2.21
CA LEU A 195 4.93 -4.13 -2.90
C LEU A 195 5.26 -4.18 -4.39
N HIS A 196 6.40 -4.76 -4.78
CA HIS A 196 6.75 -4.89 -6.19
C HIS A 196 5.81 -5.84 -6.94
N ASP A 197 5.34 -6.90 -6.29
CA ASP A 197 4.35 -7.80 -6.85
C ASP A 197 2.99 -7.08 -7.05
N GLU A 198 2.58 -6.22 -6.11
CA GLU A 198 1.37 -5.38 -6.21
C GLU A 198 1.47 -4.29 -7.30
N LEU A 199 2.68 -3.89 -7.68
CA LEU A 199 2.93 -2.89 -8.74
C LEU A 199 3.05 -3.51 -10.14
N ASP A 200 2.87 -4.80 -10.26
CA ASP A 200 2.89 -5.49 -11.56
C ASP A 200 1.51 -6.11 -11.85
N LEU A 201 0.63 -5.31 -12.46
CA LEU A 201 -0.73 -5.76 -12.79
C LEU A 201 -0.76 -6.92 -13.80
N MET A 202 0.32 -7.18 -14.56
CA MET A 202 0.43 -8.37 -15.39
C MET A 202 0.46 -9.66 -14.57
N ARG A 203 1.03 -9.61 -13.35
CA ARG A 203 0.98 -10.77 -12.43
C ARG A 203 -0.43 -11.01 -11.91
N GLU A 204 -1.16 -9.93 -11.58
CA GLU A 204 -2.57 -10.01 -11.20
C GLU A 204 -3.42 -10.59 -12.34
N ALA A 205 -3.19 -10.12 -13.58
CA ALA A 205 -3.82 -10.66 -14.79
C ALA A 205 -3.56 -12.17 -14.97
N ALA A 206 -2.30 -12.58 -14.86
CA ALA A 206 -1.92 -13.99 -15.00
C ALA A 206 -2.54 -14.87 -13.89
N ASN A 207 -2.53 -14.40 -12.65
CA ASN A 207 -3.14 -15.11 -11.52
C ASN A 207 -4.67 -15.22 -11.68
N ALA A 208 -5.35 -14.14 -12.10
CA ALA A 208 -6.78 -14.16 -12.38
C ALA A 208 -7.13 -15.13 -13.52
N SER A 209 -6.36 -15.12 -14.61
CA SER A 209 -6.54 -16.05 -15.73
C SER A 209 -6.33 -17.49 -15.30
N GLN A 210 -5.30 -17.78 -14.49
CA GLN A 210 -5.07 -19.14 -13.96
C GLN A 210 -6.21 -19.57 -13.04
N LEU A 211 -6.67 -18.68 -12.17
CA LEU A 211 -7.79 -18.96 -11.28
C LEU A 211 -9.07 -19.24 -12.07
N ARG A 212 -9.36 -18.41 -13.10
CA ARG A 212 -10.50 -18.64 -14.01
C ARG A 212 -10.42 -20.01 -14.67
N HIS A 213 -9.25 -20.40 -15.17
CA HIS A 213 -9.04 -21.70 -15.78
C HIS A 213 -9.31 -22.87 -14.79
N ASN A 214 -8.86 -22.73 -13.54
CA ASN A 214 -9.04 -23.75 -12.51
C ASN A 214 -10.52 -23.91 -12.08
N PHE A 215 -11.37 -22.89 -12.29
CA PHE A 215 -12.76 -22.86 -11.85
C PHE A 215 -13.75 -22.73 -13.03
N ILE A 216 -13.34 -23.06 -14.27
CA ILE A 216 -14.14 -22.86 -15.48
C ILE A 216 -15.49 -23.61 -15.44
N ASP A 217 -15.53 -24.77 -14.78
CA ASP A 217 -16.73 -25.63 -14.66
C ASP A 217 -17.36 -25.55 -13.23
N SER A 218 -17.02 -24.50 -12.46
CA SER A 218 -17.48 -24.37 -11.07
C SER A 218 -18.56 -23.31 -10.94
N ASP A 219 -19.68 -23.68 -10.38
CA ASP A 219 -20.76 -22.74 -10.00
C ASP A 219 -20.46 -21.98 -8.70
N MET A 220 -19.38 -22.34 -8.00
CA MET A 220 -19.05 -21.74 -6.68
C MET A 220 -18.27 -20.44 -6.79
N LEU A 221 -17.53 -20.23 -7.89
CA LEU A 221 -16.66 -19.09 -8.10
C LEU A 221 -16.70 -18.63 -9.55
N ILE A 222 -17.09 -17.39 -9.76
CA ILE A 222 -17.00 -16.71 -11.05
C ILE A 222 -15.79 -15.79 -10.99
N VAL A 223 -14.84 -16.00 -11.92
CA VAL A 223 -13.66 -15.16 -12.05
C VAL A 223 -13.78 -14.34 -13.34
N PRO A 224 -13.62 -13.00 -13.27
CA PRO A 224 -13.74 -12.16 -14.46
C PRO A 224 -12.71 -12.52 -15.53
N GLN A 225 -13.09 -12.37 -16.78
CA GLN A 225 -12.18 -12.53 -17.92
C GLN A 225 -11.15 -11.42 -17.94
N VAL A 226 -9.89 -11.77 -18.26
CA VAL A 226 -8.80 -10.80 -18.47
C VAL A 226 -8.68 -10.52 -19.97
N TYR A 227 -8.63 -9.24 -20.32
CA TYR A 227 -8.43 -8.78 -21.72
C TYR A 227 -6.96 -8.38 -21.90
N PHE A 228 -6.08 -9.35 -22.17
CA PHE A 228 -4.62 -9.16 -22.19
C PHE A 228 -4.13 -8.10 -23.16
N ASP A 229 -4.79 -7.90 -24.30
CA ASP A 229 -4.46 -6.85 -25.28
C ASP A 229 -4.64 -5.43 -24.71
N TYR A 230 -5.36 -5.31 -23.60
CA TYR A 230 -5.62 -4.08 -22.85
C TYR A 230 -4.94 -4.09 -21.47
N CYS A 231 -3.90 -4.91 -21.32
CA CYS A 231 -3.14 -5.03 -20.07
C CYS A 231 -1.68 -4.64 -20.26
N SER A 232 -1.09 -4.10 -19.18
CA SER A 232 0.32 -3.80 -19.05
C SER A 232 0.72 -3.93 -17.58
N ARG A 233 1.97 -3.65 -17.22
CA ARG A 233 2.38 -3.59 -15.81
C ARG A 233 1.59 -2.59 -14.99
N GLU A 234 1.08 -1.52 -15.62
CA GLU A 234 0.45 -0.39 -14.94
C GLU A 234 -1.07 -0.30 -15.20
N VAL A 235 -1.59 -1.14 -16.09
CA VAL A 235 -3.02 -1.18 -16.48
C VAL A 235 -3.49 -2.63 -16.53
N LEU A 236 -4.65 -2.92 -15.91
CA LEU A 236 -5.32 -4.21 -15.98
C LEU A 236 -6.76 -3.98 -16.42
N THR A 237 -7.16 -4.64 -17.50
CA THR A 237 -8.54 -4.62 -18.01
C THR A 237 -9.16 -5.99 -17.85
N ILE A 238 -10.24 -6.04 -17.07
CA ILE A 238 -11.00 -7.27 -16.78
C ILE A 238 -12.49 -7.04 -17.07
N GLU A 239 -13.21 -8.13 -17.23
CA GLU A 239 -14.67 -8.14 -17.34
C GLU A 239 -15.32 -7.38 -16.16
N TRP A 240 -16.32 -6.55 -16.49
CA TRP A 240 -17.12 -5.90 -15.46
C TRP A 240 -18.03 -6.92 -14.80
N MET A 241 -18.01 -6.96 -13.48
CA MET A 241 -18.83 -7.85 -12.69
C MET A 241 -19.80 -7.04 -11.83
N ASP A 242 -21.09 -7.32 -11.99
CA ASP A 242 -22.12 -6.79 -11.09
C ASP A 242 -22.22 -7.67 -9.85
N GLY A 243 -22.21 -7.03 -8.68
CA GLY A 243 -22.29 -7.76 -7.41
C GLY A 243 -22.37 -6.85 -6.21
N THR A 244 -22.63 -7.43 -5.05
CA THR A 244 -22.63 -6.73 -3.76
C THR A 244 -21.26 -6.93 -3.11
N PRO A 245 -20.53 -5.85 -2.74
CA PRO A 245 -19.29 -5.97 -1.99
C PRO A 245 -19.52 -6.69 -0.64
N ILE A 246 -18.60 -7.57 -0.29
CA ILE A 246 -18.61 -8.34 0.96
C ILE A 246 -18.04 -7.49 2.09
#